data_8def119bd294a283b1701982fb12f2cd
#
_entry.id   8def119bd294a283b1701982fb12f2cd
#
_cell.length_a   1.000
_cell.length_b   1.000
_cell.length_c   1.000
_cell.angle_alpha   90.00
_cell.angle_beta   90.00
_cell.angle_gamma   90.00
#
_symmetry.space_group_name_H-M   'P 1'
#
loop_
_entity.id
_entity.type
_entity.pdbx_description
1 polymer ?
#
loop_
_entity_poly.entity_id
_entity_poly.type
_entity_poly.pdbx_seq_one_letter_code
_entity_poly.pdbx_strand_id
1 'polypeptide(L)'
;MWLVMGLSKVLGQEAGSQRRAGLSGRRAQKMAETEAQLLLGVGLIEKDTNGDALWVWCYPSTSAERRNLLLRKCCLTDENKELHTFVFGQYRLTWFYVTTMEVTDSSTLNKVTHFSIVLTTKDFNPEKYAAFTRILCRIYLKYGSPVKMMESYISVLTKGICQSEENGSFLSKDFDVRKAYLAGSIKDIISQFGMETVILYTALMLKKRIVVYHPRTEAIQEFTRTLPALVWHRQDWSILHSYVHLNDDELEALKMCPGYIAGFIDSEVSNRPDLYDVYVNLAENEITISQQAKEAMTMGKLHKEIGQLIVQSAEDPDKSNSQVVKDISQKTKEILSNLASFTEVLHDGEKPSLNFEALKQKRFPPATENFLYHLAAAEQMLKI
;
A
#
# COMPACT_ATOMS: atom_id res chain seq x y z
N MET A 1 -27.95 -21.02 57.12
CA MET A 1 -28.30 -20.34 55.88
C MET A 1 -27.20 -19.37 55.36
N TRP A 2 -26.04 -19.33 56.03
CA TRP A 2 -24.86 -18.47 55.63
C TRP A 2 -23.71 -19.21 54.98
N LEU A 3 -23.70 -20.53 54.97
CA LEU A 3 -22.61 -21.36 54.41
C LEU A 3 -22.81 -21.72 52.92
N VAL A 4 -24.01 -21.55 52.37
CA VAL A 4 -24.32 -21.87 50.95
C VAL A 4 -24.07 -20.68 49.99
N MET A 5 -24.02 -19.46 50.50
CA MET A 5 -23.75 -18.26 49.66
C MET A 5 -22.26 -18.00 49.38
N GLY A 6 -21.34 -18.59 50.16
CA GLY A 6 -19.88 -18.44 49.96
C GLY A 6 -19.32 -19.28 48.80
N LEU A 7 -19.83 -20.47 48.63
CA LEU A 7 -19.35 -21.44 47.64
C LEU A 7 -19.78 -21.06 46.18
N SER A 8 -20.92 -20.41 46.03
CA SER A 8 -21.40 -19.96 44.71
C SER A 8 -20.58 -18.78 44.12
N LYS A 9 -20.01 -17.92 44.96
CA LYS A 9 -19.15 -16.81 44.50
C LYS A 9 -17.74 -17.25 44.11
N VAL A 10 -17.19 -18.25 44.81
CA VAL A 10 -15.84 -18.78 44.47
C VAL A 10 -15.87 -19.59 43.18
N LEU A 11 -16.89 -20.45 42.99
CA LEU A 11 -17.07 -21.21 41.75
C LEU A 11 -17.41 -20.31 40.53
N GLY A 12 -18.13 -19.20 40.74
CA GLY A 12 -18.42 -18.23 39.70
C GLY A 12 -17.19 -17.40 39.27
N GLN A 13 -16.25 -17.12 40.19
CA GLN A 13 -15.01 -16.42 39.86
C GLN A 13 -13.99 -17.33 39.15
N GLU A 14 -13.86 -18.59 39.51
CA GLU A 14 -13.01 -19.56 38.82
C GLU A 14 -13.52 -19.89 37.42
N ALA A 15 -14.84 -20.07 37.24
CA ALA A 15 -15.44 -20.29 35.92
C ALA A 15 -15.32 -19.06 35.00
N GLY A 16 -15.40 -17.83 35.54
CA GLY A 16 -15.18 -16.58 34.82
C GLY A 16 -13.74 -16.37 34.43
N SER A 17 -12.77 -16.76 35.28
CA SER A 17 -11.35 -16.72 34.99
C SER A 17 -10.93 -17.72 33.93
N GLN A 18 -11.42 -18.96 33.99
CA GLN A 18 -11.15 -19.99 32.97
C GLN A 18 -11.78 -19.66 31.63
N ARG A 19 -13.00 -19.06 31.57
CA ARG A 19 -13.62 -18.60 30.32
C ARG A 19 -12.86 -17.42 29.72
N ARG A 20 -12.36 -16.47 30.52
CA ARG A 20 -11.54 -15.34 30.04
C ARG A 20 -10.17 -15.81 29.52
N ALA A 21 -9.52 -16.75 30.21
CA ALA A 21 -8.26 -17.35 29.76
C ALA A 21 -8.44 -18.16 28.44
N GLY A 22 -9.52 -18.93 28.32
CA GLY A 22 -9.82 -19.68 27.10
C GLY A 22 -10.17 -18.79 25.90
N LEU A 23 -10.88 -17.69 26.13
CA LEU A 23 -11.16 -16.68 25.09
C LEU A 23 -9.89 -15.92 24.67
N SER A 24 -9.01 -15.60 25.61
CA SER A 24 -7.72 -14.96 25.34
C SER A 24 -6.81 -15.90 24.55
N GLY A 25 -6.73 -17.18 24.90
CA GLY A 25 -5.94 -18.18 24.18
C GLY A 25 -6.42 -18.41 22.75
N ARG A 26 -7.73 -18.56 22.51
CA ARG A 26 -8.30 -18.72 21.17
C ARG A 26 -8.09 -17.47 20.29
N ARG A 27 -8.17 -16.28 20.89
CA ARG A 27 -7.91 -15.02 20.17
C ARG A 27 -6.44 -14.87 19.81
N ALA A 28 -5.53 -15.24 20.72
CA ALA A 28 -4.09 -15.24 20.46
C ALA A 28 -3.71 -16.27 19.38
N GLN A 29 -4.28 -17.46 19.40
CA GLN A 29 -4.05 -18.48 18.38
C GLN A 29 -4.56 -18.05 17.00
N LYS A 30 -5.76 -17.49 16.91
CA LYS A 30 -6.30 -16.98 15.65
C LYS A 30 -5.46 -15.82 15.08
N MET A 31 -4.88 -15.00 15.94
CA MET A 31 -3.98 -13.91 15.55
C MET A 31 -2.64 -14.43 15.04
N ALA A 32 -2.06 -15.42 15.70
CA ALA A 32 -0.82 -16.06 15.26
C ALA A 32 -1.00 -16.75 13.90
N GLU A 33 -2.12 -17.43 13.68
CA GLU A 33 -2.48 -18.01 12.39
C GLU A 33 -2.56 -16.94 11.29
N THR A 34 -3.08 -15.74 11.61
CA THR A 34 -3.15 -14.62 10.66
C THR A 34 -1.76 -14.08 10.32
N GLU A 35 -0.89 -13.87 11.31
CA GLU A 35 0.49 -13.39 11.08
C GLU A 35 1.33 -14.39 10.29
N ALA A 36 1.22 -15.67 10.60
CA ALA A 36 1.87 -16.75 9.84
C ALA A 36 1.44 -16.79 8.36
N GLN A 37 0.25 -16.29 8.05
CA GLN A 37 -0.23 -16.17 6.67
C GLN A 37 0.27 -14.91 5.96
N LEU A 38 0.56 -13.83 6.68
CA LEU A 38 0.94 -12.54 6.14
C LEU A 38 2.45 -12.38 5.95
N LEU A 39 3.26 -12.80 6.93
CA LEU A 39 4.71 -12.74 6.86
C LEU A 39 5.26 -13.85 5.96
N LEU A 40 6.02 -13.48 4.92
CA LEU A 40 6.59 -14.42 3.95
C LEU A 40 8.07 -14.69 4.18
N GLY A 41 8.81 -13.71 4.72
CA GLY A 41 10.21 -13.88 4.97
C GLY A 41 10.90 -12.65 5.54
N VAL A 42 12.11 -12.88 6.05
CA VAL A 42 13.02 -11.86 6.56
C VAL A 42 14.41 -12.09 6.00
N GLY A 43 15.14 -11.02 5.70
CA GLY A 43 16.51 -11.07 5.18
C GLY A 43 17.38 -9.98 5.78
N LEU A 44 18.69 -10.22 5.75
CA LEU A 44 19.73 -9.31 6.20
C LEU A 44 20.74 -9.10 5.07
N ILE A 45 20.97 -7.83 4.77
CA ILE A 45 21.97 -7.36 3.79
C ILE A 45 22.93 -6.45 4.55
N GLU A 46 24.22 -6.62 4.36
CA GLU A 46 25.26 -5.78 4.95
C GLU A 46 26.09 -5.10 3.87
N LYS A 47 26.52 -3.88 4.13
CA LYS A 47 27.59 -3.20 3.42
C LYS A 47 28.83 -3.21 4.30
N ASP A 48 29.90 -3.77 3.78
CA ASP A 48 31.18 -3.84 4.50
C ASP A 48 32.00 -2.53 4.38
N THR A 49 33.16 -2.52 5.04
CA THR A 49 34.10 -1.39 5.00
C THR A 49 34.76 -1.21 3.64
N ASN A 50 34.70 -2.18 2.73
CA ASN A 50 35.18 -2.08 1.37
C ASN A 50 34.15 -1.50 0.40
N GLY A 51 32.91 -1.34 0.85
CA GLY A 51 31.79 -0.83 0.04
C GLY A 51 30.93 -1.92 -0.61
N ASP A 52 31.26 -3.20 -0.39
CA ASP A 52 30.48 -4.32 -0.94
C ASP A 52 29.20 -4.56 -0.14
N ALA A 53 28.08 -4.68 -0.85
CA ALA A 53 26.79 -5.03 -0.24
C ALA A 53 26.42 -6.47 -0.55
N LEU A 54 26.23 -7.27 0.49
CA LEU A 54 26.02 -8.71 0.38
C LEU A 54 24.82 -9.18 1.19
N TRP A 55 24.12 -10.19 0.66
CA TRP A 55 23.16 -10.98 1.44
C TRP A 55 23.91 -11.86 2.45
N VAL A 56 23.72 -11.57 3.73
CA VAL A 56 24.34 -12.33 4.82
C VAL A 56 23.46 -13.50 5.23
N TRP A 57 22.13 -13.27 5.28
CA TRP A 57 21.22 -14.26 5.77
C TRP A 57 19.77 -13.98 5.29
N CYS A 58 18.97 -15.04 5.18
CA CYS A 58 17.51 -14.93 4.97
C CYS A 58 16.76 -16.16 5.48
N TYR A 59 15.51 -15.95 5.87
CA TYR A 59 14.58 -17.00 6.28
C TYR A 59 13.15 -16.69 5.80
N PRO A 60 12.46 -17.65 5.14
CA PRO A 60 13.04 -18.84 4.50
C PRO A 60 14.00 -18.46 3.35
N SER A 61 14.62 -19.46 2.72
CA SER A 61 15.46 -19.23 1.54
C SER A 61 14.63 -18.61 0.41
N THR A 62 15.24 -17.69 -0.35
CA THR A 62 14.57 -17.00 -1.46
C THR A 62 15.35 -17.12 -2.75
N SER A 63 14.67 -16.93 -3.90
CA SER A 63 15.29 -17.04 -5.22
C SER A 63 16.38 -15.98 -5.46
N ALA A 64 17.32 -16.28 -6.35
CA ALA A 64 18.36 -15.33 -6.74
C ALA A 64 17.77 -14.04 -7.36
N GLU A 65 16.73 -14.17 -8.18
CA GLU A 65 16.01 -13.04 -8.78
C GLU A 65 15.48 -12.09 -7.69
N ARG A 66 14.79 -12.60 -6.68
CA ARG A 66 14.27 -11.79 -5.56
C ARG A 66 15.39 -11.19 -4.72
N ARG A 67 16.50 -11.91 -4.49
CA ARG A 67 17.66 -11.36 -3.77
C ARG A 67 18.26 -10.19 -4.52
N ASN A 68 18.45 -10.30 -5.82
CA ASN A 68 19.02 -9.24 -6.65
C ASN A 68 18.09 -8.01 -6.68
N LEU A 69 16.77 -8.21 -6.81
CA LEU A 69 15.80 -7.13 -6.71
C LEU A 69 15.93 -6.38 -5.39
N LEU A 70 15.86 -7.10 -4.27
CA LEU A 70 15.86 -6.50 -2.94
C LEU A 70 17.19 -5.84 -2.59
N LEU A 71 18.31 -6.38 -3.11
CA LEU A 71 19.63 -5.74 -2.99
C LEU A 71 19.64 -4.36 -3.66
N ARG A 72 19.06 -4.25 -4.87
CA ARG A 72 18.90 -2.94 -5.55
C ARG A 72 18.01 -1.97 -4.75
N LYS A 73 16.95 -2.48 -4.10
CA LYS A 73 16.02 -1.65 -3.31
C LYS A 73 16.65 -1.07 -2.05
N CYS A 74 17.71 -1.67 -1.52
CA CYS A 74 18.45 -1.15 -0.36
C CYS A 74 19.32 0.07 -0.71
N CYS A 75 19.69 0.27 -1.98
CA CYS A 75 20.54 1.38 -2.46
C CYS A 75 21.88 1.53 -1.70
N LEU A 76 22.45 0.43 -1.19
CA LEU A 76 23.68 0.46 -0.41
C LEU A 76 24.94 0.63 -1.25
N THR A 77 24.90 0.29 -2.54
CA THR A 77 26.05 0.30 -3.45
C THR A 77 26.17 1.57 -4.27
N ASP A 78 25.16 2.43 -4.28
CA ASP A 78 25.16 3.67 -5.05
C ASP A 78 25.60 4.84 -4.16
N GLU A 79 26.85 5.25 -4.29
CA GLU A 79 27.44 6.35 -3.50
C GLU A 79 26.82 7.73 -3.80
N ASN A 80 26.15 7.86 -4.95
CA ASN A 80 25.52 9.10 -5.39
C ASN A 80 24.05 9.22 -4.94
N LYS A 81 23.48 8.19 -4.32
CA LYS A 81 22.11 8.20 -3.83
C LYS A 81 22.06 8.40 -2.33
N GLU A 82 21.09 9.21 -1.93
CA GLU A 82 20.77 9.39 -0.52
C GLU A 82 20.33 8.07 0.12
N LEU A 83 20.82 7.80 1.31
CA LEU A 83 20.48 6.59 2.05
C LEU A 83 18.99 6.62 2.47
N HIS A 84 18.24 5.66 2.01
CA HIS A 84 16.83 5.53 2.40
C HIS A 84 16.71 4.75 3.71
N THR A 85 16.25 5.41 4.77
CA THR A 85 16.05 4.76 6.08
C THR A 85 14.92 3.77 6.09
N PHE A 86 13.87 4.00 5.30
CA PHE A 86 12.76 3.09 5.15
C PHE A 86 12.15 3.20 3.75
N VAL A 87 12.06 2.09 3.05
CA VAL A 87 11.36 1.99 1.76
C VAL A 87 10.44 0.80 1.72
N PHE A 88 9.38 0.91 0.94
CA PHE A 88 8.46 -0.19 0.68
C PHE A 88 8.02 -0.18 -0.78
N GLY A 89 7.62 -1.34 -1.25
CA GLY A 89 7.10 -1.51 -2.60
C GLY A 89 6.51 -2.89 -2.78
N GLN A 90 6.11 -3.18 -4.01
CA GLN A 90 5.53 -4.46 -4.38
C GLN A 90 6.25 -5.02 -5.60
N TYR A 91 6.43 -6.34 -5.62
CA TYR A 91 6.89 -7.08 -6.78
C TYR A 91 6.12 -8.40 -6.90
N ARG A 92 5.43 -8.61 -8.02
CA ARG A 92 4.62 -9.83 -8.28
C ARG A 92 3.71 -10.19 -7.09
N LEU A 93 2.87 -9.25 -6.65
CA LEU A 93 1.92 -9.39 -5.54
C LEU A 93 2.55 -9.69 -4.17
N THR A 94 3.86 -9.52 -4.02
CA THR A 94 4.57 -9.62 -2.75
C THR A 94 5.04 -8.23 -2.34
N TRP A 95 4.66 -7.78 -1.16
CA TRP A 95 5.17 -6.55 -0.57
C TRP A 95 6.55 -6.76 0.02
N PHE A 96 7.41 -5.77 -0.10
CA PHE A 96 8.68 -5.69 0.59
C PHE A 96 8.77 -4.41 1.40
N TYR A 97 9.43 -4.52 2.57
CA TYR A 97 9.70 -3.41 3.48
C TYR A 97 11.18 -3.49 3.85
N VAL A 98 11.92 -2.43 3.59
CA VAL A 98 13.35 -2.37 3.83
C VAL A 98 13.63 -1.26 4.83
N THR A 99 14.28 -1.59 5.94
CA THR A 99 14.81 -0.60 6.88
C THR A 99 16.32 -0.69 6.86
N THR A 100 16.97 0.44 6.59
CA THR A 100 18.44 0.54 6.53
C THR A 100 18.94 1.39 7.70
N MET A 101 20.03 0.94 8.30
CA MET A 101 20.72 1.64 9.40
C MET A 101 22.20 1.75 9.10
N GLU A 102 22.77 2.89 9.44
CA GLU A 102 24.20 3.10 9.54
C GLU A 102 24.72 2.51 10.85
N VAL A 103 25.90 1.91 10.81
CA VAL A 103 26.58 1.36 11.98
C VAL A 103 27.64 2.35 12.42
N THR A 104 27.40 3.00 13.56
CA THR A 104 28.36 3.91 14.20
C THR A 104 28.87 3.27 15.49
N ASP A 105 30.22 3.21 15.66
CA ASP A 105 30.89 2.77 16.89
C ASP A 105 30.46 1.43 17.49
N SER A 106 30.18 0.44 16.63
CA SER A 106 29.80 -0.90 17.09
C SER A 106 30.99 -1.83 17.23
N SER A 107 31.26 -2.32 18.44
CA SER A 107 32.25 -3.35 18.69
C SER A 107 31.84 -4.73 18.11
N THR A 108 30.56 -4.98 17.93
CA THR A 108 30.01 -6.24 17.41
C THR A 108 29.97 -6.29 15.88
N LEU A 109 29.86 -5.13 15.21
CA LEU A 109 29.73 -4.99 13.76
C LEU A 109 30.89 -4.18 13.17
N ASN A 110 32.12 -4.43 13.62
CA ASN A 110 33.32 -3.65 13.29
C ASN A 110 33.72 -3.64 11.79
N LYS A 111 33.17 -4.52 10.98
CA LYS A 111 33.39 -4.61 9.53
C LYS A 111 32.18 -4.17 8.69
N VAL A 112 31.12 -3.74 9.33
CA VAL A 112 29.86 -3.35 8.68
C VAL A 112 29.67 -1.85 8.83
N THR A 113 29.47 -1.15 7.72
CA THR A 113 29.17 0.29 7.72
C THR A 113 27.68 0.57 7.72
N HIS A 114 26.91 -0.25 7.03
CA HIS A 114 25.45 -0.17 6.94
C HIS A 114 24.86 -1.57 6.86
N PHE A 115 23.65 -1.71 7.31
CA PHE A 115 22.87 -2.93 7.06
C PHE A 115 21.42 -2.62 6.79
N SER A 116 20.77 -3.50 6.03
CA SER A 116 19.34 -3.42 5.72
C SER A 116 18.65 -4.70 6.18
N ILE A 117 17.53 -4.52 6.91
CA ILE A 117 16.61 -5.62 7.19
C ILE A 117 15.46 -5.53 6.20
N VAL A 118 15.20 -6.65 5.53
CA VAL A 118 14.16 -6.79 4.52
C VAL A 118 13.08 -7.71 5.05
N LEU A 119 11.83 -7.26 5.08
CA LEU A 119 10.65 -8.11 5.27
C LEU A 119 9.93 -8.28 3.94
N THR A 120 9.41 -9.48 3.69
CA THR A 120 8.48 -9.76 2.60
C THR A 120 7.15 -10.22 3.18
N THR A 121 6.03 -9.68 2.64
CA THR A 121 4.69 -9.91 3.18
C THR A 121 3.63 -10.00 2.09
N LYS A 122 2.41 -10.42 2.46
CA LYS A 122 1.26 -10.44 1.56
C LYS A 122 0.42 -9.16 1.63
N ASP A 123 0.49 -8.42 2.73
CA ASP A 123 -0.37 -7.26 3.00
C ASP A 123 0.38 -5.94 2.95
N PHE A 124 -0.38 -4.88 2.71
CA PHE A 124 0.10 -3.52 2.76
C PHE A 124 -0.14 -2.93 4.16
N ASN A 125 0.93 -2.73 4.92
CA ASN A 125 0.88 -2.02 6.21
C ASN A 125 2.26 -1.43 6.56
N PRO A 126 2.66 -0.31 5.93
CA PRO A 126 3.98 0.28 6.14
C PRO A 126 4.29 0.61 7.60
N GLU A 127 3.33 1.13 8.35
CA GLU A 127 3.50 1.51 9.76
C GLU A 127 3.83 0.29 10.63
N LYS A 128 3.09 -0.81 10.42
CA LYS A 128 3.33 -2.09 11.10
C LYS A 128 4.74 -2.61 10.85
N TYR A 129 5.10 -2.67 9.58
CA TYR A 129 6.37 -3.28 9.19
C TYR A 129 7.56 -2.37 9.45
N ALA A 130 7.41 -1.04 9.39
CA ALA A 130 8.42 -0.09 9.84
C ALA A 130 8.69 -0.22 11.34
N ALA A 131 7.64 -0.38 12.16
CA ALA A 131 7.80 -0.59 13.59
C ALA A 131 8.51 -1.93 13.89
N PHE A 132 8.14 -2.98 13.18
CA PHE A 132 8.73 -4.30 13.39
C PHE A 132 10.19 -4.37 12.91
N THR A 133 10.50 -3.91 11.70
CA THR A 133 11.88 -3.89 11.18
C THR A 133 12.79 -3.04 12.03
N ARG A 134 12.30 -1.94 12.59
CA ARG A 134 13.07 -1.07 13.50
C ARG A 134 13.50 -1.80 14.78
N ILE A 135 12.65 -2.67 15.31
CA ILE A 135 12.99 -3.54 16.44
C ILE A 135 14.06 -4.56 16.03
N LEU A 136 13.89 -5.21 14.89
CA LEU A 136 14.87 -6.17 14.36
C LEU A 136 16.23 -5.51 14.13
N CYS A 137 16.26 -4.29 13.60
CA CYS A 137 17.48 -3.49 13.42
C CYS A 137 18.22 -3.25 14.74
N ARG A 138 17.51 -2.85 15.79
CA ARG A 138 18.10 -2.62 17.11
C ARG A 138 18.67 -3.89 17.73
N ILE A 139 17.95 -5.00 17.60
CA ILE A 139 18.43 -6.31 18.04
C ILE A 139 19.71 -6.68 17.29
N TYR A 140 19.73 -6.48 15.98
CA TYR A 140 20.91 -6.79 15.19
C TYR A 140 22.10 -5.89 15.54
N LEU A 141 21.89 -4.59 15.67
CA LEU A 141 22.92 -3.64 16.09
C LEU A 141 23.52 -3.98 17.45
N LYS A 142 22.70 -4.43 18.40
CA LYS A 142 23.12 -4.78 19.77
C LYS A 142 23.90 -6.10 19.83
N TYR A 143 23.42 -7.13 19.14
CA TYR A 143 23.95 -8.48 19.28
C TYR A 143 24.84 -8.94 18.11
N GLY A 144 24.81 -8.28 16.96
CA GLY A 144 25.52 -8.69 15.75
C GLY A 144 25.13 -10.10 15.25
N SER A 145 23.95 -10.59 15.64
CA SER A 145 23.57 -11.99 15.43
C SER A 145 22.22 -12.11 14.71
N PRO A 146 22.19 -12.70 13.49
CA PRO A 146 20.94 -13.01 12.79
C PRO A 146 20.03 -13.98 13.60
N VAL A 147 20.60 -14.82 14.46
CA VAL A 147 19.83 -15.78 15.29
C VAL A 147 18.94 -15.03 16.27
N LYS A 148 19.47 -14.00 16.93
CA LYS A 148 18.68 -13.17 17.87
C LYS A 148 17.55 -12.41 17.16
N MET A 149 17.80 -11.93 15.98
CA MET A 149 16.78 -11.31 15.12
C MET A 149 15.71 -12.33 14.71
N MET A 150 16.10 -13.57 14.36
CA MET A 150 15.18 -14.65 14.01
C MET A 150 14.29 -15.08 15.18
N GLU A 151 14.78 -15.11 16.42
CA GLU A 151 13.97 -15.38 17.61
C GLU A 151 12.78 -14.40 17.70
N SER A 152 13.01 -13.10 17.46
CA SER A 152 11.96 -12.08 17.45
C SER A 152 11.02 -12.23 16.26
N TYR A 153 11.54 -12.55 15.08
CA TYR A 153 10.72 -12.81 13.89
C TYR A 153 9.78 -14.00 14.11
N ILE A 154 10.28 -15.11 14.64
CA ILE A 154 9.46 -16.29 14.95
C ILE A 154 8.45 -15.99 16.06
N SER A 155 8.80 -15.17 17.04
CA SER A 155 7.85 -14.75 18.08
C SER A 155 6.65 -13.99 17.50
N VAL A 156 6.89 -13.07 16.55
CA VAL A 156 5.80 -12.37 15.83
C VAL A 156 5.02 -13.35 14.96
N LEU A 157 5.71 -14.22 14.23
CA LEU A 157 5.08 -15.23 13.36
C LEU A 157 4.14 -16.17 14.15
N THR A 158 4.54 -16.58 15.35
CA THR A 158 3.83 -17.59 16.15
C THR A 158 2.88 -17.02 17.20
N LYS A 159 3.15 -15.82 17.71
CA LYS A 159 2.39 -15.20 18.82
C LYS A 159 1.81 -13.82 18.46
N GLY A 160 2.21 -13.23 17.33
CA GLY A 160 1.84 -11.87 16.93
C GLY A 160 2.49 -10.78 17.79
N ILE A 161 3.50 -11.13 18.59
CA ILE A 161 4.18 -10.21 19.51
C ILE A 161 5.69 -10.46 19.55
N CYS A 162 6.45 -9.39 19.74
CA CYS A 162 7.83 -9.49 20.25
C CYS A 162 8.08 -8.39 21.28
N GLN A 163 9.03 -8.64 22.17
CA GLN A 163 9.45 -7.66 23.18
C GLN A 163 10.59 -6.83 22.66
N SER A 164 10.55 -5.53 22.93
CA SER A 164 11.64 -4.60 22.74
C SER A 164 12.08 -4.09 24.10
N GLU A 165 13.35 -4.17 24.40
CA GLU A 165 13.91 -3.74 25.68
C GLU A 165 13.75 -2.21 25.89
N GLU A 166 13.70 -1.44 24.80
CA GLU A 166 13.69 0.04 24.86
C GLU A 166 12.29 0.66 24.63
N ASN A 167 11.40 0.02 23.87
CA ASN A 167 10.14 0.62 23.39
C ASN A 167 8.89 -0.18 23.77
N GLY A 168 8.98 -1.07 24.74
CA GLY A 168 7.85 -1.93 25.09
C GLY A 168 7.64 -3.07 24.09
N SER A 169 6.43 -3.59 24.03
CA SER A 169 6.10 -4.75 23.20
C SER A 169 5.54 -4.33 21.86
N PHE A 170 6.04 -4.89 20.76
CA PHE A 170 5.38 -4.87 19.48
C PHE A 170 4.20 -5.83 19.49
N LEU A 171 3.02 -5.34 19.15
CA LEU A 171 1.79 -6.11 19.05
C LEU A 171 1.19 -5.92 17.66
N SER A 172 1.17 -6.97 16.84
CA SER A 172 0.60 -6.90 15.48
C SER A 172 -0.85 -6.41 15.45
N LYS A 173 -1.63 -6.69 16.49
CA LYS A 173 -3.04 -6.25 16.60
C LYS A 173 -3.23 -4.74 16.74
N ASP A 174 -2.18 -4.00 17.10
CA ASP A 174 -2.27 -2.55 17.30
C ASP A 174 -2.24 -1.79 15.95
N PHE A 175 -1.93 -2.52 14.87
CA PHE A 175 -1.84 -1.98 13.51
C PHE A 175 -3.06 -2.38 12.68
N ASP A 176 -4.05 -1.49 12.63
CA ASP A 176 -5.22 -1.66 11.76
C ASP A 176 -4.87 -1.31 10.31
N VAL A 177 -5.16 -2.23 9.39
CA VAL A 177 -4.96 -2.06 7.94
C VAL A 177 -5.68 -0.83 7.40
N ARG A 178 -6.87 -0.51 7.92
CA ARG A 178 -7.62 0.68 7.49
C ARG A 178 -6.91 1.98 7.83
N LYS A 179 -6.17 2.00 8.95
CA LYS A 179 -5.33 3.15 9.30
C LYS A 179 -4.18 3.32 8.33
N ALA A 180 -3.56 2.22 7.88
CA ALA A 180 -2.52 2.26 6.86
C ALA A 180 -3.04 2.79 5.51
N TYR A 181 -4.28 2.45 5.14
CA TYR A 181 -4.94 2.96 3.93
C TYR A 181 -5.26 4.46 4.00
N LEU A 182 -5.46 5.00 5.17
CA LEU A 182 -5.81 6.42 5.41
C LEU A 182 -4.66 7.22 6.02
N ALA A 183 -3.46 6.65 6.09
CA ALA A 183 -2.31 7.33 6.71
C ALA A 183 -1.81 8.52 5.90
N GLY A 184 -1.94 8.48 4.55
CA GLY A 184 -1.55 9.58 3.70
C GLY A 184 -2.54 10.76 3.75
N SER A 185 -2.04 11.96 3.45
CA SER A 185 -2.86 13.18 3.42
C SER A 185 -3.47 13.43 2.06
N ILE A 186 -4.77 13.09 1.90
CA ILE A 186 -5.50 13.40 0.67
C ILE A 186 -5.67 14.91 0.47
N LYS A 187 -5.76 15.68 1.56
CA LYS A 187 -5.86 17.15 1.50
C LYS A 187 -4.60 17.77 0.89
N ASP A 188 -3.41 17.22 1.17
CA ASP A 188 -2.15 17.73 0.61
C ASP A 188 -2.08 17.48 -0.89
N ILE A 189 -2.51 16.32 -1.38
CA ILE A 189 -2.63 16.03 -2.82
C ILE A 189 -3.57 17.01 -3.50
N ILE A 190 -4.75 17.23 -2.91
CA ILE A 190 -5.76 18.13 -3.48
C ILE A 190 -5.27 19.59 -3.43
N SER A 191 -4.59 19.98 -2.37
CA SER A 191 -3.98 21.31 -2.27
C SER A 191 -2.90 21.54 -3.33
N GLN A 192 -2.11 20.50 -3.62
CA GLN A 192 -1.02 20.55 -4.60
C GLN A 192 -1.52 20.67 -6.05
N PHE A 193 -2.56 19.90 -6.41
CA PHE A 193 -3.05 19.81 -7.79
C PHE A 193 -4.40 20.51 -8.03
N GLY A 194 -5.08 20.95 -6.99
CA GLY A 194 -6.36 21.63 -7.12
C GLY A 194 -7.36 20.85 -7.98
N MET A 195 -7.93 21.55 -8.96
CA MET A 195 -8.89 20.98 -9.92
C MET A 195 -8.32 19.82 -10.75
N GLU A 196 -7.00 19.77 -10.98
CA GLU A 196 -6.36 18.69 -11.75
C GLU A 196 -6.38 17.34 -11.00
N THR A 197 -6.65 17.33 -9.70
CA THR A 197 -6.88 16.09 -8.93
C THR A 197 -7.99 15.22 -9.58
N VAL A 198 -8.94 15.83 -10.31
CA VAL A 198 -9.96 15.07 -11.04
C VAL A 198 -9.37 14.17 -12.14
N ILE A 199 -8.21 14.51 -12.69
CA ILE A 199 -7.50 13.67 -13.66
C ILE A 199 -7.05 12.37 -12.99
N LEU A 200 -6.45 12.47 -11.80
CA LEU A 200 -6.03 11.31 -11.00
C LEU A 200 -7.24 10.45 -10.58
N TYR A 201 -8.30 11.10 -10.09
CA TYR A 201 -9.56 10.43 -9.78
C TYR A 201 -10.11 9.64 -10.98
N THR A 202 -10.19 10.29 -12.14
CA THR A 202 -10.70 9.68 -13.38
C THR A 202 -9.81 8.52 -13.83
N ALA A 203 -8.49 8.69 -13.81
CA ALA A 203 -7.54 7.64 -14.15
C ALA A 203 -7.73 6.40 -13.25
N LEU A 204 -7.87 6.61 -11.95
CA LEU A 204 -8.11 5.52 -10.99
C LEU A 204 -9.48 4.87 -11.20
N MET A 205 -10.54 5.65 -11.45
CA MET A 205 -11.87 5.11 -11.75
C MET A 205 -11.83 4.21 -12.98
N LEU A 206 -11.11 4.61 -14.02
CA LEU A 206 -10.96 3.88 -15.28
C LEU A 206 -9.84 2.83 -15.27
N LYS A 207 -9.22 2.55 -14.11
CA LYS A 207 -8.09 1.61 -13.95
C LYS A 207 -6.95 1.86 -14.93
N LYS A 208 -6.61 3.13 -15.15
CA LYS A 208 -5.50 3.55 -16.01
C LYS A 208 -4.16 3.40 -15.30
N ARG A 209 -3.08 3.35 -16.08
CA ARG A 209 -1.70 3.29 -15.60
C ARG A 209 -1.22 4.69 -15.22
N ILE A 210 -0.91 4.90 -13.94
CA ILE A 210 -0.39 6.17 -13.43
C ILE A 210 1.08 5.97 -13.08
N VAL A 211 1.95 6.77 -13.66
CA VAL A 211 3.36 6.85 -13.31
C VAL A 211 3.63 8.17 -12.61
N VAL A 212 4.35 8.09 -11.50
CA VAL A 212 4.72 9.24 -10.66
C VAL A 212 6.24 9.32 -10.58
N TYR A 213 6.78 10.49 -10.88
CA TYR A 213 8.20 10.79 -10.77
C TYR A 213 8.47 11.83 -9.68
N HIS A 214 9.50 11.57 -8.89
CA HIS A 214 10.16 12.54 -8.00
C HIS A 214 11.57 12.04 -7.68
N PRO A 215 12.58 12.94 -7.54
CA PRO A 215 13.95 12.49 -7.21
C PRO A 215 14.09 11.90 -5.80
N ARG A 216 13.15 12.18 -4.86
CA ARG A 216 13.15 11.63 -3.50
C ARG A 216 12.10 10.55 -3.34
N THR A 217 12.53 9.38 -2.86
CA THR A 217 11.69 8.19 -2.66
C THR A 217 10.56 8.42 -1.66
N GLU A 218 10.83 9.16 -0.58
CA GLU A 218 9.83 9.44 0.46
C GLU A 218 8.63 10.20 -0.11
N ALA A 219 8.89 11.21 -0.96
CA ALA A 219 7.83 11.99 -1.60
C ALA A 219 6.96 11.12 -2.52
N ILE A 220 7.60 10.22 -3.29
CA ILE A 220 6.89 9.27 -4.16
C ILE A 220 6.02 8.34 -3.31
N GLN A 221 6.58 7.76 -2.25
CA GLN A 221 5.88 6.78 -1.43
C GLN A 221 4.70 7.41 -0.70
N GLU A 222 4.84 8.62 -0.17
CA GLU A 222 3.76 9.34 0.49
C GLU A 222 2.64 9.71 -0.48
N PHE A 223 2.99 10.22 -1.65
CA PHE A 223 2.02 10.58 -2.69
C PHE A 223 1.30 9.35 -3.22
N THR A 224 2.04 8.34 -3.69
CA THR A 224 1.46 7.18 -4.37
C THR A 224 0.58 6.33 -3.46
N ARG A 225 0.96 6.15 -2.17
CA ARG A 225 0.16 5.39 -1.20
C ARG A 225 -1.20 6.03 -0.90
N THR A 226 -1.30 7.33 -1.10
CA THR A 226 -2.51 8.10 -0.81
C THR A 226 -3.53 8.03 -1.96
N LEU A 227 -3.07 7.87 -3.20
CA LEU A 227 -3.93 7.89 -4.39
C LEU A 227 -5.09 6.87 -4.37
N PRO A 228 -4.93 5.62 -3.91
CA PRO A 228 -6.06 4.67 -3.87
C PRO A 228 -7.24 5.13 -3.00
N ALA A 229 -7.02 6.07 -2.07
CA ALA A 229 -8.09 6.64 -1.24
C ALA A 229 -9.10 7.46 -2.06
N LEU A 230 -8.73 7.98 -3.25
CA LEU A 230 -9.65 8.65 -4.18
C LEU A 230 -10.74 7.71 -4.71
N VAL A 231 -10.47 6.40 -4.75
CA VAL A 231 -11.42 5.35 -5.17
C VAL A 231 -11.72 4.40 -4.02
N TRP A 232 -12.03 4.95 -2.86
CA TRP A 232 -12.19 4.25 -1.58
C TRP A 232 -13.17 3.07 -1.61
N HIS A 233 -14.14 3.08 -2.52
CA HIS A 233 -15.09 1.97 -2.70
C HIS A 233 -14.42 0.63 -3.06
N ARG A 234 -13.22 0.64 -3.64
CA ARG A 234 -12.47 -0.57 -3.99
C ARG A 234 -11.58 -1.06 -2.84
N GLN A 235 -11.05 -0.17 -2.01
CA GLN A 235 -10.08 -0.47 -0.95
C GLN A 235 -8.96 -1.41 -1.42
N ASP A 236 -8.45 -1.16 -2.63
CA ASP A 236 -7.47 -2.00 -3.31
C ASP A 236 -6.12 -1.27 -3.40
N TRP A 237 -5.17 -1.69 -2.58
CA TRP A 237 -3.77 -1.23 -2.62
C TRP A 237 -2.86 -2.17 -3.42
N SER A 238 -3.38 -3.27 -3.98
CA SER A 238 -2.59 -4.18 -4.82
C SER A 238 -2.12 -3.55 -6.13
N ILE A 239 -2.73 -2.43 -6.54
CA ILE A 239 -2.34 -1.64 -7.71
C ILE A 239 -1.11 -0.75 -7.46
N LEU A 240 -0.64 -0.65 -6.20
CA LEU A 240 0.40 0.27 -5.80
C LEU A 240 1.80 -0.35 -5.94
N HIS A 241 2.63 0.24 -6.77
CA HIS A 241 4.05 -0.06 -6.98
C HIS A 241 4.88 1.19 -6.68
N SER A 242 4.99 1.57 -5.40
CA SER A 242 5.51 2.87 -4.96
C SER A 242 7.01 3.07 -5.14
N TYR A 243 7.77 2.04 -5.54
CA TYR A 243 9.20 2.13 -5.73
C TYR A 243 9.67 1.14 -6.80
N VAL A 244 9.72 1.59 -8.04
CA VAL A 244 10.10 0.81 -9.24
C VAL A 244 11.36 1.42 -9.86
N HIS A 245 12.26 0.57 -10.36
CA HIS A 245 13.41 1.00 -11.17
C HIS A 245 13.16 0.68 -12.65
N LEU A 246 13.88 1.39 -13.54
CA LEU A 246 13.84 1.15 -14.99
C LEU A 246 14.66 -0.08 -15.39
N ASN A 247 14.39 -1.22 -14.73
CA ASN A 247 15.00 -2.51 -15.05
C ASN A 247 14.00 -3.43 -15.73
N ASP A 248 14.43 -4.23 -16.68
CA ASP A 248 13.55 -5.06 -17.51
C ASP A 248 12.68 -6.01 -16.68
N ASP A 249 13.24 -6.66 -15.66
CA ASP A 249 12.51 -7.58 -14.78
C ASP A 249 11.36 -6.90 -14.01
N GLU A 250 11.56 -5.66 -13.56
CA GLU A 250 10.52 -4.87 -12.88
C GLU A 250 9.48 -4.34 -13.86
N LEU A 251 9.93 -3.84 -15.03
CA LEU A 251 9.04 -3.31 -16.05
C LEU A 251 8.17 -4.40 -16.69
N GLU A 252 8.70 -5.60 -16.93
CA GLU A 252 7.92 -6.74 -17.38
C GLU A 252 6.84 -7.13 -16.38
N ALA A 253 7.20 -7.20 -15.08
CA ALA A 253 6.22 -7.48 -14.02
C ALA A 253 5.13 -6.39 -13.95
N LEU A 254 5.49 -5.12 -14.14
CA LEU A 254 4.55 -4.00 -14.14
C LEU A 254 3.61 -4.04 -15.35
N LYS A 255 4.13 -4.37 -16.54
CA LYS A 255 3.34 -4.48 -17.79
C LYS A 255 2.28 -5.59 -17.75
N MET A 256 2.44 -6.58 -16.88
CA MET A 256 1.41 -7.61 -16.66
C MET A 256 0.19 -7.09 -15.88
N CYS A 257 0.27 -5.91 -15.27
CA CYS A 257 -0.82 -5.31 -14.54
C CYS A 257 -1.68 -4.46 -15.50
N PRO A 258 -3.01 -4.64 -15.52
CA PRO A 258 -3.89 -3.88 -16.42
C PRO A 258 -4.00 -2.41 -16.07
N GLY A 259 -3.77 -2.06 -14.81
CA GLY A 259 -3.73 -0.69 -14.28
C GLY A 259 -2.92 -0.67 -13.00
N TYR A 260 -2.22 0.44 -12.74
CA TYR A 260 -1.33 0.57 -11.59
C TYR A 260 -1.02 2.03 -11.25
N ILE A 261 -0.46 2.21 -10.07
CA ILE A 261 0.21 3.43 -9.63
C ILE A 261 1.67 3.05 -9.40
N ALA A 262 2.59 3.55 -10.23
CA ALA A 262 4.01 3.22 -10.14
C ALA A 262 4.86 4.46 -9.88
N GLY A 263 5.74 4.39 -8.88
CA GLY A 263 6.64 5.47 -8.49
C GLY A 263 8.08 5.22 -8.96
N PHE A 264 8.71 6.22 -9.56
CA PHE A 264 10.06 6.19 -10.10
C PHE A 264 10.88 7.37 -9.60
N ILE A 265 12.12 7.10 -9.19
CA ILE A 265 13.10 8.15 -8.87
C ILE A 265 13.94 8.54 -10.11
N ASP A 266 13.83 7.78 -11.19
CA ASP A 266 14.57 7.98 -12.43
C ASP A 266 13.76 8.89 -13.37
N SER A 267 14.32 10.04 -13.73
CA SER A 267 13.67 11.02 -14.61
C SER A 267 13.45 10.51 -16.04
N GLU A 268 14.26 9.52 -16.48
CA GLU A 268 14.10 8.92 -17.81
C GLU A 268 12.75 8.24 -18.02
N VAL A 269 11.99 7.99 -16.97
CA VAL A 269 10.63 7.44 -17.07
C VAL A 269 9.69 8.37 -17.86
N SER A 270 9.94 9.67 -17.88
CA SER A 270 9.19 10.64 -18.68
C SER A 270 9.24 10.34 -20.19
N ASN A 271 10.34 9.72 -20.65
CA ASN A 271 10.57 9.30 -22.04
C ASN A 271 9.97 7.92 -22.37
N ARG A 272 9.19 7.33 -21.46
CA ARG A 272 8.61 6.00 -21.59
C ARG A 272 7.07 6.02 -21.61
N PRO A 273 6.45 6.66 -22.65
CA PRO A 273 4.99 6.75 -22.77
C PRO A 273 4.31 5.38 -22.91
N ASP A 274 5.06 4.31 -23.17
CA ASP A 274 4.60 2.93 -23.15
C ASP A 274 4.20 2.43 -21.74
N LEU A 275 4.71 3.10 -20.68
CA LEU A 275 4.47 2.73 -19.30
C LEU A 275 3.27 3.43 -18.65
N TYR A 276 2.70 4.49 -19.24
CA TYR A 276 1.66 5.25 -18.56
C TYR A 276 0.54 5.76 -19.48
N ASP A 277 -0.63 5.89 -18.90
CA ASP A 277 -1.75 6.65 -19.43
C ASP A 277 -1.76 8.08 -18.84
N VAL A 278 -1.34 8.20 -17.58
CA VAL A 278 -1.15 9.48 -16.87
C VAL A 278 0.25 9.51 -16.25
N TYR A 279 0.97 10.59 -16.52
CA TYR A 279 2.27 10.87 -15.92
C TYR A 279 2.17 12.06 -14.97
N VAL A 280 2.71 11.91 -13.77
CA VAL A 280 2.77 12.95 -12.73
C VAL A 280 4.23 13.28 -12.46
N ASN A 281 4.64 14.49 -12.82
CA ASN A 281 5.89 15.05 -12.35
C ASN A 281 5.62 15.76 -11.02
N LEU A 282 5.85 15.05 -9.93
CA LEU A 282 5.55 15.53 -8.60
C LEU A 282 6.48 16.67 -8.17
N ALA A 283 7.70 16.74 -8.73
CA ALA A 283 8.66 17.80 -8.43
C ALA A 283 8.23 19.15 -9.01
N GLU A 284 7.52 19.15 -10.15
CA GLU A 284 7.06 20.33 -10.85
C GLU A 284 5.55 20.57 -10.74
N ASN A 285 4.84 19.70 -10.02
CA ASN A 285 3.37 19.74 -9.86
C ASN A 285 2.61 19.65 -11.18
N GLU A 286 3.10 18.84 -12.11
CA GLU A 286 2.50 18.70 -13.44
C GLU A 286 1.86 17.32 -13.63
N ILE A 287 0.69 17.31 -14.28
CA ILE A 287 0.00 16.08 -14.69
C ILE A 287 -0.15 16.09 -16.21
N THR A 288 0.34 15.04 -16.87
CA THR A 288 0.23 14.86 -18.31
C THR A 288 -0.58 13.62 -18.65
N ILE A 289 -1.58 13.73 -19.52
CA ILE A 289 -2.32 12.61 -20.10
C ILE A 289 -1.62 12.19 -21.39
N SER A 290 -1.26 10.91 -21.51
CA SER A 290 -0.62 10.38 -22.71
C SER A 290 -1.56 10.44 -23.92
N GLN A 291 -1.02 10.52 -25.13
CA GLN A 291 -1.82 10.59 -26.35
C GLN A 291 -2.80 9.43 -26.51
N GLN A 292 -2.39 8.23 -26.11
CA GLN A 292 -3.22 7.01 -26.16
C GLN A 292 -4.41 7.02 -25.19
N ALA A 293 -4.33 7.80 -24.11
CA ALA A 293 -5.38 7.88 -23.09
C ALA A 293 -6.33 9.07 -23.27
N LYS A 294 -6.01 10.02 -24.14
CA LYS A 294 -6.78 11.28 -24.30
C LYS A 294 -8.24 11.06 -24.61
N GLU A 295 -8.56 10.10 -25.47
CA GLU A 295 -9.94 9.82 -25.85
C GLU A 295 -10.73 9.30 -24.64
N ALA A 296 -10.23 8.24 -23.97
CA ALA A 296 -10.91 7.63 -22.83
C ALA A 296 -11.01 8.58 -21.61
N MET A 297 -10.09 9.54 -21.51
CA MET A 297 -10.02 10.51 -20.42
C MET A 297 -10.50 11.91 -20.82
N THR A 298 -11.38 12.01 -21.81
CA THR A 298 -11.97 13.29 -22.20
C THR A 298 -12.78 13.87 -21.06
N MET A 299 -12.40 15.07 -20.60
CA MET A 299 -13.04 15.76 -19.49
C MET A 299 -14.27 16.53 -19.94
N GLY A 300 -15.33 16.54 -19.14
CA GLY A 300 -16.57 17.26 -19.41
C GLY A 300 -17.19 17.88 -18.16
N LYS A 301 -18.46 18.25 -18.24
CA LYS A 301 -19.19 18.92 -17.16
C LYS A 301 -19.20 18.08 -15.86
N LEU A 302 -19.44 16.77 -15.97
CA LEU A 302 -19.42 15.86 -14.82
C LEU A 302 -18.06 15.89 -14.11
N HIS A 303 -16.96 15.85 -14.84
CA HIS A 303 -15.61 15.92 -14.27
C HIS A 303 -15.37 17.25 -13.56
N LYS A 304 -15.85 18.36 -14.12
CA LYS A 304 -15.77 19.67 -13.45
C LYS A 304 -16.54 19.69 -12.12
N GLU A 305 -17.74 19.13 -12.09
CA GLU A 305 -18.54 19.01 -10.87
C GLU A 305 -17.85 18.15 -9.81
N ILE A 306 -17.25 17.01 -10.21
CA ILE A 306 -16.47 16.14 -9.32
C ILE A 306 -15.25 16.89 -8.80
N GLY A 307 -14.50 17.57 -9.67
CA GLY A 307 -13.32 18.33 -9.27
C GLY A 307 -13.64 19.46 -8.29
N GLN A 308 -14.75 20.18 -8.52
CA GLN A 308 -15.22 21.20 -7.58
C GLN A 308 -15.56 20.61 -6.19
N LEU A 309 -16.25 19.47 -6.15
CA LEU A 309 -16.57 18.78 -4.91
C LEU A 309 -15.29 18.36 -4.17
N ILE A 310 -14.31 17.80 -4.89
CA ILE A 310 -13.02 17.37 -4.32
C ILE A 310 -12.31 18.56 -3.68
N VAL A 311 -12.17 19.67 -4.41
CA VAL A 311 -11.49 20.88 -3.92
C VAL A 311 -12.23 21.50 -2.74
N GLN A 312 -13.53 21.73 -2.86
CA GLN A 312 -14.35 22.33 -1.79
C GLN A 312 -14.32 21.48 -0.51
N SER A 313 -14.36 20.15 -0.64
CA SER A 313 -14.26 19.28 0.54
C SER A 313 -12.89 19.35 1.21
N ALA A 314 -11.81 19.49 0.44
CA ALA A 314 -10.45 19.58 0.98
C ALA A 314 -10.12 20.96 1.58
N GLU A 315 -10.67 22.04 1.03
CA GLU A 315 -10.50 23.41 1.52
C GLU A 315 -11.24 23.67 2.83
N ASP A 316 -12.23 22.84 3.18
CA ASP A 316 -12.96 22.95 4.43
C ASP A 316 -12.02 22.67 5.62
N PRO A 317 -11.73 23.66 6.50
CA PRO A 317 -10.79 23.49 7.61
C PRO A 317 -11.33 22.53 8.69
N ASP A 318 -12.64 22.36 8.79
CA ASP A 318 -13.28 21.51 9.80
C ASP A 318 -13.29 20.03 9.39
N LYS A 319 -12.93 19.72 8.13
CA LYS A 319 -12.90 18.34 7.63
C LYS A 319 -11.53 17.71 7.79
N SER A 320 -11.51 16.52 8.38
CA SER A 320 -10.32 15.65 8.40
C SER A 320 -10.11 14.98 7.03
N ASN A 321 -8.90 14.44 6.79
CA ASN A 321 -8.62 13.60 5.61
C ASN A 321 -9.65 12.47 5.43
N SER A 322 -10.04 11.80 6.51
CA SER A 322 -11.06 10.74 6.47
C SER A 322 -12.43 11.24 6.02
N GLN A 323 -12.78 12.48 6.38
CA GLN A 323 -14.06 13.07 5.97
C GLN A 323 -14.03 13.42 4.48
N VAL A 324 -12.94 13.98 3.98
CA VAL A 324 -12.76 14.28 2.55
C VAL A 324 -12.86 12.97 1.73
N VAL A 325 -12.20 11.89 2.16
CA VAL A 325 -12.32 10.57 1.51
C VAL A 325 -13.77 10.08 1.50
N LYS A 326 -14.52 10.28 2.58
CA LYS A 326 -15.96 9.91 2.63
C LYS A 326 -16.80 10.70 1.64
N ASP A 327 -16.58 12.01 1.52
CA ASP A 327 -17.33 12.87 0.61
C ASP A 327 -17.08 12.45 -0.85
N ILE A 328 -15.82 12.21 -1.23
CA ILE A 328 -15.45 11.69 -2.55
C ILE A 328 -16.08 10.31 -2.78
N SER A 329 -16.01 9.42 -1.79
CA SER A 329 -16.62 8.09 -1.87
C SER A 329 -18.14 8.13 -2.03
N GLN A 330 -18.81 9.07 -1.38
CA GLN A 330 -20.25 9.25 -1.54
C GLN A 330 -20.58 9.65 -2.98
N LYS A 331 -19.86 10.61 -3.55
CA LYS A 331 -20.04 10.99 -4.97
C LYS A 331 -19.76 9.83 -5.93
N THR A 332 -18.72 9.05 -5.66
CA THR A 332 -18.40 7.85 -6.43
C THR A 332 -19.53 6.82 -6.39
N LYS A 333 -20.13 6.59 -5.21
CA LYS A 333 -21.28 5.69 -5.05
C LYS A 333 -22.51 6.15 -5.83
N GLU A 334 -22.78 7.46 -5.88
CA GLU A 334 -23.84 8.04 -6.69
C GLU A 334 -23.63 7.75 -8.18
N ILE A 335 -22.40 7.96 -8.69
CA ILE A 335 -22.04 7.68 -10.08
C ILE A 335 -22.22 6.18 -10.40
N LEU A 336 -21.72 5.29 -9.55
CA LEU A 336 -21.84 3.85 -9.74
C LEU A 336 -23.30 3.37 -9.64
N SER A 337 -24.08 3.93 -8.74
CA SER A 337 -25.52 3.63 -8.62
C SER A 337 -26.28 4.07 -9.87
N ASN A 338 -25.97 5.26 -10.40
CA ASN A 338 -26.54 5.73 -11.64
C ASN A 338 -26.14 4.82 -12.83
N LEU A 339 -24.88 4.41 -12.89
CA LEU A 339 -24.40 3.47 -13.93
C LEU A 339 -25.13 2.13 -13.83
N ALA A 340 -25.30 1.61 -12.62
CA ALA A 340 -26.01 0.35 -12.39
C ALA A 340 -27.48 0.38 -12.87
N SER A 341 -28.12 1.55 -12.93
CA SER A 341 -29.48 1.68 -13.47
C SER A 341 -29.60 1.41 -14.97
N PHE A 342 -28.47 1.37 -15.68
CA PHE A 342 -28.38 1.01 -17.11
C PHE A 342 -27.89 -0.42 -17.34
N THR A 343 -27.80 -1.25 -16.30
CA THR A 343 -27.38 -2.65 -16.42
C THR A 343 -28.61 -3.57 -16.44
N GLU A 344 -28.49 -4.67 -17.18
CA GLU A 344 -29.48 -5.72 -17.28
C GLU A 344 -28.86 -7.07 -16.93
N VAL A 345 -29.64 -7.92 -16.28
CA VAL A 345 -29.31 -9.34 -16.03
C VAL A 345 -30.08 -10.16 -17.04
N LEU A 346 -29.41 -10.76 -17.99
CA LEU A 346 -30.07 -11.52 -19.09
C LEU A 346 -30.41 -12.94 -18.69
N HIS A 347 -29.66 -13.56 -17.79
CA HIS A 347 -29.91 -14.91 -17.28
C HIS A 347 -29.65 -14.99 -15.79
N ASP A 348 -30.41 -15.83 -15.07
CA ASP A 348 -30.21 -16.06 -13.63
C ASP A 348 -28.79 -16.55 -13.36
N GLY A 349 -28.06 -15.79 -12.47
CA GLY A 349 -26.70 -16.07 -12.07
C GLY A 349 -25.60 -15.37 -12.89
N GLU A 350 -25.93 -14.64 -13.94
CA GLU A 350 -24.99 -13.78 -14.66
C GLU A 350 -24.77 -12.44 -13.96
N LYS A 351 -23.58 -11.87 -14.15
CA LYS A 351 -23.29 -10.51 -13.70
C LYS A 351 -24.10 -9.50 -14.52
N PRO A 352 -24.60 -8.41 -13.90
CA PRO A 352 -25.25 -7.34 -14.64
C PRO A 352 -24.34 -6.78 -15.72
N SER A 353 -24.85 -6.63 -16.95
CA SER A 353 -24.13 -6.05 -18.07
C SER A 353 -24.75 -4.76 -18.53
N LEU A 354 -23.92 -3.79 -18.97
CA LEU A 354 -24.38 -2.49 -19.47
C LEU A 354 -25.25 -2.66 -20.72
N ASN A 355 -26.45 -2.11 -20.67
CA ASN A 355 -27.28 -1.90 -21.85
C ASN A 355 -26.88 -0.55 -22.50
N PHE A 356 -26.04 -0.63 -23.55
CA PHE A 356 -25.53 0.55 -24.22
C PHE A 356 -26.59 1.41 -24.90
N GLU A 357 -27.66 0.79 -25.40
CA GLU A 357 -28.79 1.52 -26.01
C GLU A 357 -29.55 2.33 -24.96
N ALA A 358 -29.76 1.78 -23.75
CA ALA A 358 -30.38 2.50 -22.64
C ALA A 358 -29.53 3.71 -22.20
N LEU A 359 -28.18 3.56 -22.20
CA LEU A 359 -27.27 4.67 -21.92
C LEU A 359 -27.38 5.79 -22.97
N LYS A 360 -27.38 5.43 -24.28
CA LYS A 360 -27.51 6.39 -25.39
C LYS A 360 -28.84 7.14 -25.39
N GLN A 361 -29.95 6.47 -25.03
CA GLN A 361 -31.28 7.09 -24.95
C GLN A 361 -31.33 8.26 -23.95
N LYS A 362 -30.47 8.27 -22.93
CA LYS A 362 -30.38 9.39 -21.97
C LYS A 362 -29.75 10.65 -22.55
N ARG A 363 -29.10 10.58 -23.71
CA ARG A 363 -28.50 11.73 -24.40
C ARG A 363 -27.57 12.53 -23.48
N PHE A 364 -26.71 11.84 -22.76
CA PHE A 364 -25.66 12.51 -21.96
C PHE A 364 -24.72 13.32 -22.87
N PRO A 365 -24.06 14.37 -22.34
CA PRO A 365 -22.97 15.02 -23.06
C PRO A 365 -21.92 13.99 -23.46
N PRO A 366 -21.28 14.11 -24.63
CA PRO A 366 -20.36 13.09 -25.17
C PRO A 366 -19.27 12.65 -24.20
N ALA A 367 -18.65 13.59 -23.47
CA ALA A 367 -17.62 13.27 -22.46
C ALA A 367 -18.18 12.45 -21.26
N THR A 368 -19.42 12.69 -20.86
CA THR A 368 -20.08 11.94 -19.79
C THR A 368 -20.41 10.53 -20.26
N GLU A 369 -20.98 10.37 -21.46
CA GLU A 369 -21.29 9.06 -22.05
C GLU A 369 -20.03 8.23 -22.19
N ASN A 370 -18.95 8.81 -22.72
CA ASN A 370 -17.65 8.19 -22.88
C ASN A 370 -17.07 7.73 -21.51
N PHE A 371 -17.11 8.58 -20.50
CA PHE A 371 -16.66 8.24 -19.17
C PHE A 371 -17.46 7.08 -18.57
N LEU A 372 -18.79 7.10 -18.65
CA LEU A 372 -19.65 6.04 -18.12
C LEU A 372 -19.43 4.70 -18.84
N TYR A 373 -19.19 4.72 -20.15
CA TYR A 373 -18.84 3.54 -20.92
C TYR A 373 -17.53 2.92 -20.46
N HIS A 374 -16.46 3.72 -20.36
CA HIS A 374 -15.16 3.25 -19.87
C HIS A 374 -15.19 2.83 -18.40
N LEU A 375 -16.02 3.48 -17.58
CA LEU A 375 -16.24 3.08 -16.19
C LEU A 375 -16.94 1.71 -16.11
N ALA A 376 -17.94 1.46 -16.96
CA ALA A 376 -18.57 0.15 -17.04
C ALA A 376 -17.59 -0.96 -17.46
N ALA A 377 -16.67 -0.64 -18.38
CA ALA A 377 -15.58 -1.55 -18.74
C ALA A 377 -14.66 -1.84 -17.53
N ALA A 378 -14.25 -0.79 -16.80
CA ALA A 378 -13.41 -0.91 -15.61
C ALA A 378 -14.07 -1.72 -14.48
N GLU A 379 -15.39 -1.61 -14.32
CA GLU A 379 -16.19 -2.36 -13.35
C GLU A 379 -16.66 -3.74 -13.87
N GLN A 380 -16.15 -4.17 -15.03
CA GLN A 380 -16.50 -5.46 -15.67
C GLN A 380 -18.00 -5.63 -15.95
N MET A 381 -18.65 -4.53 -16.32
CA MET A 381 -20.07 -4.49 -16.68
C MET A 381 -20.30 -4.57 -18.20
N LEU A 382 -19.26 -4.74 -19.02
CA LEU A 382 -19.41 -4.97 -20.46
C LEU A 382 -19.46 -6.48 -20.73
N LYS A 383 -20.32 -6.89 -21.66
CA LYS A 383 -20.24 -8.25 -22.23
C LYS A 383 -18.99 -8.33 -23.11
N ILE A 384 -18.14 -9.29 -22.85
CA ILE A 384 -17.01 -9.67 -23.71
C ILE A 384 -17.53 -10.73 -24.70
#